data_29def8f5732a77e86a67bb801c5816ae
#
_entry.id   29def8f5732a77e86a67bb801c5816ae
#
_cell.length_a   1.000
_cell.length_b   1.000
_cell.length_c   1.000
_cell.angle_alpha   90.00
_cell.angle_beta   90.00
_cell.angle_gamma   90.00
#
_symmetry.space_group_name_H-M   'P 1'
#
loop_
_entity.id
_entity.type
_entity.pdbx_description
1 polymer ?
#
loop_
_entity_poly.entity_id
_entity_poly.type
_entity_poly.pdbx_seq_one_letter_code
_entity_poly.pdbx_strand_id
1 'polypeptide(L)'
;MSITYKKPTLRDIGAMQLLVEPEIESGVILPRSNDEIATNIRSYFLAMDGDKLVGFVALHIHSPALAELRSMIIDTAYRGRNIGSTLVENACEEGRSLGLKEVLALTYQQRFFERLGFAEIPKESIPEHKIWADCIKCKHFPVCNEVSLIKTL
;
A
#
# COMPACT_ATOMS: atom_id res chain seq x y z
N MET A 1 -22.03 11.64 1.12
CA MET A 1 -20.77 11.36 1.81
C MET A 1 -19.62 11.96 1.03
N SER A 2 -18.76 12.67 1.71
CA SER A 2 -17.62 13.35 1.09
C SER A 2 -16.33 12.79 1.69
N ILE A 3 -15.50 12.17 0.85
CA ILE A 3 -14.22 11.61 1.29
C ILE A 3 -13.12 12.63 1.04
N THR A 4 -12.31 12.88 2.07
CA THR A 4 -11.14 13.73 1.94
C THR A 4 -9.87 12.90 2.04
N TYR A 5 -8.80 13.37 1.42
CA TYR A 5 -7.52 12.66 1.37
C TYR A 5 -6.45 13.53 2.00
N LYS A 6 -5.64 12.95 2.87
CA LYS A 6 -4.60 13.72 3.57
C LYS A 6 -3.41 12.85 3.91
N LYS A 7 -2.31 13.49 4.26
CA LYS A 7 -1.15 12.81 4.83
C LYS A 7 -1.37 12.66 6.33
N PRO A 8 -0.95 11.54 6.94
CA PRO A 8 -1.14 11.34 8.37
C PRO A 8 -0.16 12.13 9.22
N THR A 9 -0.51 12.24 10.50
CA THR A 9 0.42 12.62 11.54
C THR A 9 0.62 11.42 12.46
N LEU A 10 1.54 11.54 13.42
CA LEU A 10 1.79 10.47 14.39
C LEU A 10 0.57 10.14 15.24
N ARG A 11 -0.38 11.08 15.37
CA ARG A 11 -1.62 10.87 16.11
C ARG A 11 -2.59 9.92 15.42
N ASP A 12 -2.38 9.65 14.13
CA ASP A 12 -3.26 8.77 13.36
C ASP A 12 -2.89 7.29 13.49
N ILE A 13 -1.73 6.97 14.09
CA ILE A 13 -1.21 5.59 14.15
C ILE A 13 -2.20 4.63 14.82
N GLY A 14 -2.82 5.04 15.93
CA GLY A 14 -3.79 4.19 16.62
C GLY A 14 -4.96 3.78 15.73
N ALA A 15 -5.53 4.73 15.00
CA ALA A 15 -6.63 4.44 14.07
C ALA A 15 -6.18 3.57 12.91
N MET A 16 -4.95 3.78 12.42
CA MET A 16 -4.38 2.96 11.33
C MET A 16 -4.22 1.51 11.77
N GLN A 17 -3.71 1.27 12.98
CA GLN A 17 -3.55 -0.08 13.51
C GLN A 17 -4.89 -0.81 13.67
N LEU A 18 -5.91 -0.10 14.16
CA LEU A 18 -7.24 -0.69 14.31
C LEU A 18 -7.84 -1.07 12.95
N LEU A 19 -7.66 -0.23 11.95
CA LEU A 19 -8.23 -0.48 10.62
C LEU A 19 -7.61 -1.69 9.94
N VAL A 20 -6.31 -1.92 10.13
CA VAL A 20 -5.57 -2.96 9.42
C VAL A 20 -5.59 -4.31 10.14
N GLU A 21 -5.97 -4.36 11.41
CA GLU A 21 -5.88 -5.55 12.25
C GLU A 21 -6.51 -6.81 11.63
N PRO A 22 -7.75 -6.78 11.09
CA PRO A 22 -8.34 -7.98 10.50
C PRO A 22 -7.54 -8.52 9.30
N GLU A 23 -6.92 -7.63 8.52
CA GLU A 23 -6.15 -8.03 7.33
C GLU A 23 -4.79 -8.63 7.72
N ILE A 24 -4.24 -8.21 8.86
CA ILE A 24 -3.02 -8.82 9.41
C ILE A 24 -3.33 -10.25 9.87
N GLU A 25 -4.44 -10.46 10.56
CA GLU A 25 -4.84 -11.78 11.03
C GLU A 25 -5.06 -12.76 9.89
N SER A 26 -5.64 -12.29 8.77
CA SER A 26 -5.85 -13.12 7.59
C SER A 26 -4.57 -13.35 6.77
N GLY A 27 -3.49 -12.64 7.08
CA GLY A 27 -2.22 -12.77 6.36
C GLY A 27 -2.14 -12.00 5.05
N VAL A 28 -3.10 -11.13 4.79
CA VAL A 28 -3.12 -10.30 3.57
C VAL A 28 -2.14 -9.13 3.67
N ILE A 29 -1.99 -8.58 4.88
CA ILE A 29 -1.10 -7.44 5.15
C ILE A 29 -0.10 -7.83 6.24
N LEU A 30 1.18 -7.47 6.05
CA LEU A 30 2.20 -7.70 7.05
C LEU A 30 2.00 -6.77 8.26
N PRO A 31 2.20 -7.29 9.49
CA PRO A 31 2.12 -6.44 10.67
C PRO A 31 3.27 -5.43 10.69
N ARG A 32 2.97 -4.21 11.16
CA ARG A 32 3.95 -3.16 11.36
C ARG A 32 3.80 -2.65 12.78
N SER A 33 4.92 -2.48 13.49
CA SER A 33 4.90 -1.90 14.83
C SER A 33 4.56 -0.40 14.74
N ASN A 34 4.15 0.17 15.87
CA ASN A 34 3.94 1.62 15.95
C ASN A 34 5.22 2.39 15.56
N ASP A 35 6.38 1.89 15.95
CA ASP A 35 7.65 2.52 15.60
C ASP A 35 7.92 2.48 14.10
N GLU A 36 7.61 1.35 13.44
CA GLU A 36 7.75 1.26 11.99
C GLU A 36 6.83 2.23 11.26
N ILE A 37 5.58 2.33 11.70
CA ILE A 37 4.64 3.28 11.11
C ILE A 37 5.13 4.71 11.34
N ALA A 38 5.60 5.01 12.54
CA ALA A 38 6.10 6.34 12.88
C ALA A 38 7.28 6.75 12.02
N THR A 39 8.27 5.87 11.83
CA THR A 39 9.44 6.18 11.00
C THR A 39 9.09 6.34 9.54
N ASN A 40 8.01 5.73 9.08
CA ASN A 40 7.53 5.79 7.69
C ASN A 40 6.27 6.64 7.53
N ILE A 41 5.95 7.47 8.52
CA ILE A 41 4.66 8.20 8.54
C ILE A 41 4.44 9.04 7.28
N ARG A 42 5.49 9.60 6.73
CA ARG A 42 5.40 10.44 5.52
C ARG A 42 5.11 9.64 4.25
N SER A 43 5.26 8.32 4.30
CA SER A 43 4.97 7.46 3.15
C SER A 43 3.49 7.14 3.00
N TYR A 44 2.68 7.42 4.00
CA TYR A 44 1.27 7.05 4.00
C TYR A 44 0.35 8.12 3.43
N PHE A 45 -0.78 7.66 2.89
CA PHE A 45 -1.85 8.48 2.34
C PHE A 45 -3.15 7.99 2.96
N LEU A 46 -3.92 8.89 3.55
CA LEU A 46 -5.16 8.55 4.25
C LEU A 46 -6.38 9.00 3.48
N ALA A 47 -7.46 8.22 3.61
CA ALA A 47 -8.80 8.58 3.16
C ALA A 47 -9.68 8.73 4.40
N MET A 48 -10.38 9.86 4.50
CA MET A 48 -11.19 10.20 5.66
C MET A 48 -12.65 10.48 5.27
N ASP A 49 -13.58 9.98 6.09
CA ASP A 49 -14.98 10.39 6.04
C ASP A 49 -15.21 11.23 7.29
N GLY A 50 -15.10 12.56 7.15
CA GLY A 50 -15.06 13.44 8.31
C GLY A 50 -13.86 13.10 9.20
N ASP A 51 -14.12 12.76 10.45
CA ASP A 51 -13.07 12.40 11.41
C ASP A 51 -12.76 10.90 11.41
N LYS A 52 -13.47 10.11 10.59
CA LYS A 52 -13.28 8.65 10.55
C LYS A 52 -12.28 8.26 9.48
N LEU A 53 -11.24 7.52 9.87
CA LEU A 53 -10.30 6.92 8.93
C LEU A 53 -10.97 5.74 8.24
N VAL A 54 -11.04 5.77 6.90
CA VAL A 54 -11.72 4.73 6.12
C VAL A 54 -10.80 3.99 5.15
N GLY A 55 -9.58 4.44 5.00
CA GLY A 55 -8.61 3.73 4.17
C GLY A 55 -7.25 4.38 4.20
N PHE A 56 -6.24 3.61 3.82
CA PHE A 56 -4.89 4.17 3.64
C PHE A 56 -4.05 3.26 2.74
N VAL A 57 -2.94 3.80 2.27
CA VAL A 57 -1.91 3.10 1.53
C VAL A 57 -0.57 3.76 1.83
N ALA A 58 0.51 3.01 1.72
CA ALA A 58 1.86 3.55 1.82
C ALA A 58 2.56 3.44 0.48
N LEU A 59 3.35 4.45 0.15
CA LEU A 59 4.30 4.41 -0.96
C LEU A 59 5.69 4.29 -0.37
N HIS A 60 6.22 3.07 -0.37
CA HIS A 60 7.53 2.78 0.21
C HIS A 60 8.61 2.85 -0.87
N ILE A 61 9.56 3.75 -0.69
CA ILE A 61 10.64 3.95 -1.67
C ILE A 61 11.76 2.95 -1.41
N HIS A 62 12.09 2.15 -2.42
CA HIS A 62 13.19 1.18 -2.37
C HIS A 62 14.48 1.74 -2.93
N SER A 63 14.39 2.60 -3.96
CA SER A 63 15.53 3.15 -4.67
C SER A 63 15.11 4.43 -5.37
N PRO A 64 16.04 5.21 -5.97
CA PRO A 64 15.65 6.39 -6.73
C PRO A 64 14.70 6.11 -7.91
N ALA A 65 14.62 4.85 -8.36
CA ALA A 65 13.80 4.48 -9.50
C ALA A 65 12.53 3.73 -9.12
N LEU A 66 12.50 3.04 -7.97
CA LEU A 66 11.44 2.10 -7.63
C LEU A 66 10.85 2.36 -6.25
N ALA A 67 9.52 2.42 -6.20
CA ALA A 67 8.77 2.38 -4.95
C ALA A 67 7.74 1.25 -5.00
N GLU A 68 7.14 0.98 -3.86
CA GLU A 68 6.14 -0.08 -3.72
C GLU A 68 4.94 0.44 -2.95
N LEU A 69 3.74 0.08 -3.43
CA LEU A 69 2.52 0.30 -2.66
C LEU A 69 2.40 -0.78 -1.60
N ARG A 70 2.30 -0.38 -0.35
CA ARG A 70 2.21 -1.28 0.80
C ARG A 70 1.00 -1.02 1.64
N SER A 71 0.52 -2.06 2.31
CA SER A 71 -0.48 -1.93 3.38
C SER A 71 -1.76 -1.22 2.94
N MET A 72 -2.19 -1.43 1.70
CA MET A 72 -3.43 -0.81 1.24
C MET A 72 -4.62 -1.48 1.91
N ILE A 73 -5.45 -0.67 2.54
CA ILE A 73 -6.66 -1.13 3.23
C ILE A 73 -7.79 -0.13 3.03
N ILE A 74 -8.98 -0.64 2.77
CA ILE A 74 -10.21 0.15 2.73
C ILE A 74 -11.19 -0.52 3.68
N ASP A 75 -11.82 0.27 4.55
CA ASP A 75 -12.88 -0.19 5.44
C ASP A 75 -13.95 -0.90 4.60
N THR A 76 -14.38 -2.09 5.03
CA THR A 76 -15.33 -2.90 4.25
C THR A 76 -16.62 -2.16 3.92
N ALA A 77 -17.08 -1.27 4.81
CA ALA A 77 -18.29 -0.49 4.60
C ALA A 77 -18.11 0.58 3.50
N TYR A 78 -16.87 0.86 3.10
CA TYR A 78 -16.56 1.91 2.13
C TYR A 78 -16.02 1.38 0.80
N ARG A 79 -15.99 0.07 0.62
CA ARG A 79 -15.52 -0.54 -0.64
C ARG A 79 -16.49 -0.25 -1.78
N GLY A 80 -15.98 -0.23 -3.01
CA GLY A 80 -16.77 0.03 -4.20
C GLY A 80 -17.07 1.50 -4.47
N ARG A 81 -16.35 2.42 -3.83
CA ARG A 81 -16.57 3.88 -3.96
C ARG A 81 -15.35 4.62 -4.50
N ASN A 82 -14.47 3.92 -5.20
CA ASN A 82 -13.26 4.48 -5.83
C ASN A 82 -12.24 5.07 -4.83
N ILE A 83 -12.35 4.76 -3.54
CA ILE A 83 -11.42 5.27 -2.53
C ILE A 83 -10.03 4.70 -2.76
N GLY A 84 -9.94 3.38 -2.99
CA GLY A 84 -8.67 2.72 -3.26
C GLY A 84 -7.99 3.27 -4.51
N SER A 85 -8.75 3.48 -5.59
CA SER A 85 -8.23 4.06 -6.83
C SER A 85 -7.64 5.44 -6.59
N THR A 86 -8.34 6.28 -5.84
CA THR A 86 -7.87 7.64 -5.55
C THR A 86 -6.60 7.62 -4.69
N LEU A 87 -6.55 6.74 -3.69
CA LEU A 87 -5.35 6.58 -2.86
C LEU A 87 -4.14 6.18 -3.72
N VAL A 88 -4.31 5.19 -4.60
CA VAL A 88 -3.22 4.74 -5.49
C VAL A 88 -2.80 5.85 -6.43
N GLU A 89 -3.75 6.58 -7.01
CA GLU A 89 -3.44 7.69 -7.92
C GLU A 89 -2.68 8.80 -7.20
N ASN A 90 -3.06 9.13 -5.96
CA ASN A 90 -2.36 10.14 -5.16
C ASN A 90 -0.93 9.69 -4.87
N ALA A 91 -0.73 8.42 -4.53
CA ALA A 91 0.60 7.87 -4.28
C ALA A 91 1.46 7.90 -5.55
N CYS A 92 0.90 7.51 -6.70
CA CYS A 92 1.63 7.54 -7.97
C CYS A 92 1.99 8.96 -8.39
N GLU A 93 1.09 9.92 -8.13
CA GLU A 93 1.37 11.33 -8.43
C GLU A 93 2.52 11.87 -7.61
N GLU A 94 2.57 11.52 -6.32
CA GLU A 94 3.72 11.88 -5.49
C GLU A 94 5.00 11.22 -6.03
N GLY A 95 4.90 9.96 -6.44
CA GLY A 95 6.04 9.26 -7.04
C GLY A 95 6.60 9.99 -8.26
N ARG A 96 5.70 10.48 -9.13
CA ARG A 96 6.10 11.27 -10.31
C ARG A 96 6.82 12.56 -9.88
N SER A 97 6.28 13.25 -8.90
CA SER A 97 6.89 14.51 -8.44
C SER A 97 8.24 14.28 -7.79
N LEU A 98 8.48 13.12 -7.22
CA LEU A 98 9.76 12.73 -6.62
C LEU A 98 10.77 12.23 -7.65
N GLY A 99 10.35 11.93 -8.87
CA GLY A 99 11.23 11.42 -9.91
C GLY A 99 11.34 9.91 -9.96
N LEU A 100 10.43 9.18 -9.29
CA LEU A 100 10.39 7.72 -9.38
C LEU A 100 10.00 7.29 -10.79
N LYS A 101 10.49 6.14 -11.22
CA LYS A 101 10.22 5.60 -12.56
C LYS A 101 9.15 4.54 -12.56
N GLU A 102 9.09 3.73 -11.49
CA GLU A 102 8.20 2.59 -11.43
C GLU A 102 7.63 2.40 -10.03
N VAL A 103 6.42 1.85 -9.97
CA VAL A 103 5.77 1.47 -8.70
C VAL A 103 5.39 0.00 -8.77
N LEU A 104 5.82 -0.76 -7.76
CA LEU A 104 5.54 -2.18 -7.60
C LEU A 104 4.30 -2.37 -6.73
N ALA A 105 3.47 -3.34 -7.06
CA ALA A 105 2.39 -3.81 -6.20
C ALA A 105 2.43 -5.33 -6.10
N LEU A 106 2.44 -5.86 -4.87
CA LEU A 106 2.26 -7.28 -4.59
C LEU A 106 0.86 -7.44 -4.00
N THR A 107 -0.01 -8.19 -4.67
CA THR A 107 -1.43 -8.14 -4.35
C THR A 107 -2.19 -9.40 -4.77
N TYR A 108 -3.34 -9.62 -4.12
CA TYR A 108 -4.35 -10.56 -4.57
C TYR A 108 -5.38 -9.87 -5.48
N GLN A 109 -5.29 -8.53 -5.66
CA GLN A 109 -6.27 -7.71 -6.38
C GLN A 109 -5.76 -7.32 -7.77
N GLN A 110 -5.38 -8.33 -8.57
CA GLN A 110 -4.75 -8.09 -9.88
C GLN A 110 -5.59 -7.16 -10.78
N ARG A 111 -6.88 -7.44 -10.92
CA ARG A 111 -7.74 -6.65 -11.82
C ARG A 111 -7.86 -5.20 -11.40
N PHE A 112 -7.90 -4.95 -10.10
CA PHE A 112 -7.95 -3.60 -9.57
C PHE A 112 -6.73 -2.79 -10.03
N PHE A 113 -5.55 -3.35 -9.88
CA PHE A 113 -4.31 -2.66 -10.26
C PHE A 113 -4.14 -2.58 -11.77
N GLU A 114 -4.56 -3.60 -12.52
CA GLU A 114 -4.51 -3.56 -13.98
C GLU A 114 -5.34 -2.40 -14.54
N ARG A 115 -6.50 -2.13 -13.94
CA ARG A 115 -7.33 -1.00 -14.36
C ARG A 115 -6.67 0.34 -14.08
N LEU A 116 -5.70 0.38 -13.17
CA LEU A 116 -4.94 1.61 -12.86
C LEU A 116 -3.64 1.72 -13.65
N GLY A 117 -3.42 0.81 -14.60
CA GLY A 117 -2.26 0.88 -15.49
C GLY A 117 -1.07 0.04 -15.05
N PHE A 118 -1.25 -0.84 -14.07
CA PHE A 118 -0.21 -1.79 -13.67
C PHE A 118 -0.24 -3.00 -14.58
N ALA A 119 0.92 -3.59 -14.83
CA ALA A 119 1.05 -4.81 -15.63
C ALA A 119 1.79 -5.88 -14.83
N GLU A 120 1.32 -7.12 -14.95
CA GLU A 120 1.93 -8.23 -14.24
C GLU A 120 3.37 -8.48 -14.70
N ILE A 121 4.25 -8.78 -13.73
CA ILE A 121 5.64 -9.16 -13.98
C ILE A 121 5.91 -10.48 -13.27
N PRO A 122 6.94 -11.24 -13.73
CA PRO A 122 7.35 -12.47 -13.03
C PRO A 122 7.85 -12.13 -11.62
N LYS A 123 7.61 -13.03 -10.67
CA LYS A 123 8.09 -12.85 -9.28
C LYS A 123 9.62 -12.77 -9.21
N GLU A 124 10.31 -13.41 -10.14
CA GLU A 124 11.77 -13.37 -10.24
C GLU A 124 12.30 -11.96 -10.51
N SER A 125 11.45 -11.07 -11.02
CA SER A 125 11.80 -9.67 -11.25
C SER A 125 11.73 -8.79 -10.01
N ILE A 126 11.18 -9.31 -8.89
CA ILE A 126 11.08 -8.56 -7.64
C ILE A 126 12.48 -8.33 -7.07
N PRO A 127 12.81 -7.09 -6.68
CA PRO A 127 14.12 -6.82 -6.09
C PRO A 127 14.41 -7.69 -4.87
N GLU A 128 15.63 -8.22 -4.80
CA GLU A 128 16.05 -9.15 -3.74
C GLU A 128 15.88 -8.55 -2.34
N HIS A 129 16.21 -7.27 -2.17
CA HIS A 129 16.06 -6.63 -0.86
C HIS A 129 14.61 -6.55 -0.38
N LYS A 130 13.63 -6.50 -1.31
CA LYS A 130 12.21 -6.55 -0.96
C LYS A 130 11.89 -7.91 -0.34
N ILE A 131 12.39 -9.00 -0.91
CA ILE A 131 12.16 -10.35 -0.40
C ILE A 131 12.73 -10.47 1.01
N TRP A 132 13.95 -10.01 1.24
CA TRP A 132 14.59 -10.10 2.55
C TRP A 132 13.93 -9.18 3.58
N ALA A 133 13.45 -8.02 3.18
CA ALA A 133 12.82 -7.07 4.10
C ALA A 133 11.42 -7.50 4.53
N ASP A 134 10.62 -8.03 3.60
CA ASP A 134 9.19 -8.27 3.85
C ASP A 134 8.77 -9.71 3.63
N CYS A 135 9.06 -10.28 2.46
CA CYS A 135 8.50 -11.57 2.07
C CYS A 135 8.91 -12.69 3.02
N ILE A 136 10.14 -12.65 3.53
CA ILE A 136 10.64 -13.67 4.45
C ILE A 136 9.87 -13.66 5.79
N LYS A 137 9.28 -12.52 6.16
CA LYS A 137 8.48 -12.37 7.38
C LYS A 137 7.02 -12.72 7.17
N CYS A 138 6.60 -12.88 5.94
CA CYS A 138 5.22 -13.17 5.59
C CYS A 138 4.88 -14.61 5.94
N LYS A 139 3.71 -14.84 6.54
CA LYS A 139 3.30 -16.20 6.88
C LYS A 139 3.02 -17.08 5.66
N HIS A 140 2.96 -16.51 4.47
CA HIS A 140 2.80 -17.25 3.21
C HIS A 140 4.13 -17.61 2.56
N PHE A 141 5.26 -17.08 3.05
CA PHE A 141 6.58 -17.40 2.52
C PHE A 141 6.94 -18.87 2.76
N PRO A 142 7.58 -19.59 1.82
CA PRO A 142 8.01 -19.13 0.49
C PRO A 142 6.96 -19.31 -0.61
N VAL A 143 5.78 -19.84 -0.30
CA VAL A 143 4.72 -20.11 -1.28
C VAL A 143 3.72 -18.95 -1.23
N CYS A 144 3.98 -17.91 -2.02
CA CYS A 144 3.14 -16.72 -2.08
C CYS A 144 2.25 -16.77 -3.31
N ASN A 145 0.95 -16.59 -3.11
CA ASN A 145 -0.05 -16.57 -4.19
C ASN A 145 -0.34 -15.16 -4.71
N GLU A 146 0.27 -14.15 -4.14
CA GLU A 146 0.10 -12.79 -4.63
C GLU A 146 0.74 -12.64 -6.01
N VAL A 147 0.14 -11.81 -6.86
CA VAL A 147 0.74 -11.45 -8.15
C VAL A 147 1.59 -10.19 -7.97
N SER A 148 2.60 -10.07 -8.82
CA SER A 148 3.52 -8.94 -8.85
C SER A 148 3.19 -8.07 -10.05
N LEU A 149 2.96 -6.78 -9.83
CA LEU A 149 2.64 -5.86 -10.92
C LEU A 149 3.51 -4.61 -10.81
N ILE A 150 3.80 -4.02 -11.97
CA ILE A 150 4.57 -2.77 -12.08
C ILE A 150 3.78 -1.76 -12.89
N LYS A 151 3.83 -0.51 -12.44
CA LYS A 151 3.35 0.63 -13.23
C LYS A 151 4.52 1.54 -13.52
N THR A 152 4.71 1.88 -14.80
CA THR A 152 5.66 2.90 -15.23
C THR A 152 5.05 4.28 -15.03
N LEU A 153 5.74 5.16 -14.34
CA LEU A 153 5.25 6.50 -14.05
C LEU A 153 5.58 7.51 -15.15
#